data_72696e045ca4b3a8bec2d5123448defb
#
_entry.id   72696e045ca4b3a8bec2d5123448defb
#
_cell.length_a   1.000
_cell.length_b   1.000
_cell.length_c   1.000
_cell.angle_alpha   90.00
_cell.angle_beta   90.00
_cell.angle_gamma   90.00
#
_symmetry.space_group_name_H-M   'P 1'
#
loop_
_entity.id
_entity.type
_entity.pdbx_description
1 polymer ?
#
loop_
_entity_poly.entity_id
_entity_poly.type
_entity_poly.pdbx_seq_one_letter_code
_entity_poly.pdbx_strand_id
1 'polypeptide(L)'
;MLFLNFSFLDKLHEIKSPAYIPSDQDILRCRCMTTAIQHIEFEVPDGGNHIKFDVYDVGGQQGERKKWIQVFDSVTAILFVVDCSSFDQTLREDPEKNRLLEALENFDQVWNNRFLKYVSVLLFINKIDVLAEKIARGRDISELTNLYPDIFPDFGQFVPSESDISQFLEA
;
A
#
# COMPACT_ATOMS: atom_id res chain seq x y z
N MET A 1 9.96 6.82 -3.59
CA MET A 1 9.56 7.26 -4.96
C MET A 1 10.71 7.33 -5.95
N LEU A 2 11.96 7.43 -5.51
CA LEU A 2 13.16 7.47 -6.39
C LEU A 2 13.48 6.12 -7.07
N PHE A 3 13.23 4.98 -6.44
CA PHE A 3 13.65 3.67 -6.96
C PHE A 3 12.94 3.23 -8.25
N LEU A 4 11.68 3.59 -8.45
CA LEU A 4 10.94 3.23 -9.68
C LEU A 4 11.47 3.95 -10.93
N ASN A 5 11.98 5.17 -10.76
CA ASN A 5 12.52 5.95 -11.87
C ASN A 5 13.90 5.45 -12.34
N PHE A 6 14.74 4.91 -11.44
CA PHE A 6 16.05 4.37 -11.80
C PHE A 6 15.93 3.18 -12.75
N SER A 7 14.99 2.27 -12.53
CA SER A 7 14.82 1.10 -13.40
C SER A 7 14.54 1.47 -14.86
N PHE A 8 13.81 2.54 -15.13
CA PHE A 8 13.56 3.01 -16.49
C PHE A 8 14.74 3.84 -17.03
N LEU A 9 15.43 4.57 -16.18
CA LEU A 9 16.62 5.32 -16.58
C LEU A 9 17.77 4.38 -16.97
N ASP A 10 17.95 3.27 -16.24
CA ASP A 10 18.96 2.25 -16.54
C ASP A 10 18.72 1.56 -17.90
N LYS A 11 17.44 1.44 -18.30
CA LYS A 11 17.00 0.86 -19.57
C LYS A 11 16.76 1.90 -20.68
N LEU A 12 17.19 3.12 -20.51
CA LEU A 12 16.86 4.21 -21.43
C LEU A 12 17.25 3.91 -22.88
N HIS A 13 18.37 3.21 -23.09
CA HIS A 13 18.83 2.81 -24.45
C HIS A 13 17.85 1.83 -25.12
N GLU A 14 17.29 0.90 -24.36
CA GLU A 14 16.30 -0.07 -24.85
C GLU A 14 14.96 0.61 -25.13
N ILE A 15 14.49 1.43 -24.19
CA ILE A 15 13.19 2.12 -24.25
C ILE A 15 13.10 3.09 -25.42
N LYS A 16 14.21 3.71 -25.81
CA LYS A 16 14.26 4.61 -26.97
C LYS A 16 14.10 3.91 -28.32
N SER A 17 14.23 2.59 -28.36
CA SER A 17 14.07 1.85 -29.62
C SER A 17 12.62 1.88 -30.06
N PRO A 18 12.33 2.18 -31.36
CA PRO A 18 10.96 2.06 -31.88
C PRO A 18 10.39 0.64 -31.83
N ALA A 19 11.27 -0.37 -31.68
CA ALA A 19 10.91 -1.79 -31.56
C ALA A 19 10.80 -2.26 -30.09
N TYR A 20 10.91 -1.36 -29.12
CA TYR A 20 10.82 -1.72 -27.71
C TYR A 20 9.42 -2.23 -27.36
N ILE A 21 9.38 -3.43 -26.79
CA ILE A 21 8.17 -4.02 -26.21
C ILE A 21 8.41 -4.13 -24.71
N PRO A 22 7.57 -3.50 -23.86
CA PRO A 22 7.70 -3.59 -22.43
C PRO A 22 7.62 -5.03 -21.93
N SER A 23 8.53 -5.42 -21.04
CA SER A 23 8.42 -6.68 -20.31
C SER A 23 7.34 -6.58 -19.22
N ASP A 24 6.87 -7.72 -18.69
CA ASP A 24 5.93 -7.75 -17.56
C ASP A 24 6.47 -6.97 -16.35
N GLN A 25 7.79 -7.03 -16.14
CA GLN A 25 8.45 -6.24 -15.08
C GLN A 25 8.39 -4.74 -15.35
N ASP A 26 8.50 -4.31 -16.58
CA ASP A 26 8.38 -2.90 -16.93
C ASP A 26 6.93 -2.42 -16.74
N ILE A 27 5.96 -3.25 -17.11
CA ILE A 27 4.53 -2.97 -16.89
C ILE A 27 4.24 -2.85 -15.39
N LEU A 28 4.68 -3.80 -14.57
CA LEU A 28 4.51 -3.78 -13.11
C LEU A 28 5.18 -2.59 -12.43
N ARG A 29 6.29 -2.11 -12.98
CA ARG A 29 7.02 -0.92 -12.49
C ARG A 29 6.44 0.39 -13.01
N CYS A 30 5.61 0.33 -14.04
CA CYS A 30 4.92 1.51 -14.56
C CYS A 30 3.82 1.93 -13.59
N ARG A 31 4.01 3.06 -12.91
CA ARG A 31 3.02 3.57 -11.97
C ARG A 31 1.93 4.34 -12.72
N CYS A 32 0.81 3.69 -12.96
CA CYS A 32 -0.42 4.34 -13.38
C CYS A 32 -1.27 4.72 -12.15
N MET A 33 -1.89 5.88 -12.22
CA MET A 33 -2.84 6.30 -11.20
C MET A 33 -4.19 5.64 -11.47
N THR A 34 -4.77 4.99 -10.46
CA THR A 34 -6.12 4.42 -10.55
C THR A 34 -7.15 5.56 -10.42
N THR A 35 -7.74 5.95 -11.54
CA THR A 35 -8.73 7.04 -11.61
C THR A 35 -10.16 6.56 -11.83
N ALA A 36 -10.34 5.27 -12.14
CA ALA A 36 -11.64 4.64 -12.31
C ALA A 36 -11.75 3.41 -11.40
N ILE A 37 -12.97 2.97 -11.13
CA ILE A 37 -13.20 1.67 -10.50
C ILE A 37 -12.90 0.61 -11.55
N GLN A 38 -11.94 -0.26 -11.27
CA GLN A 38 -11.65 -1.42 -12.10
C GLN A 38 -12.33 -2.64 -11.49
N HIS A 39 -12.96 -3.46 -12.32
CA HIS A 39 -13.65 -4.68 -11.92
C HIS A 39 -13.01 -5.86 -12.64
N ILE A 40 -12.60 -6.86 -11.86
CA ILE A 40 -11.99 -8.10 -12.35
C ILE A 40 -12.74 -9.27 -11.74
N GLU A 41 -13.12 -10.24 -12.57
CA GLU A 41 -13.73 -11.49 -12.16
C GLU A 41 -12.78 -12.64 -12.46
N PHE A 42 -12.63 -13.56 -11.52
CA PHE A 42 -11.89 -14.81 -11.75
C PHE A 42 -12.39 -15.90 -10.81
N GLU A 43 -12.08 -17.16 -11.16
CA GLU A 43 -12.43 -18.32 -10.36
C GLU A 43 -11.16 -19.02 -9.86
N VAL A 44 -11.21 -19.46 -8.60
CA VAL A 44 -10.13 -20.23 -7.97
C VAL A 44 -10.68 -21.61 -7.59
N PRO A 45 -10.04 -22.71 -8.01
CA PRO A 45 -10.44 -24.06 -7.60
C PRO A 45 -10.17 -24.26 -6.10
N ASP A 46 -11.17 -24.80 -5.39
CA ASP A 46 -11.09 -25.14 -3.98
C ASP A 46 -11.80 -26.47 -3.69
N GLY A 47 -11.03 -27.52 -3.38
CA GLY A 47 -11.53 -28.82 -2.95
C GLY A 47 -12.58 -29.49 -3.86
N GLY A 48 -12.53 -29.24 -5.18
CA GLY A 48 -13.48 -29.74 -6.18
C GLY A 48 -14.63 -28.76 -6.49
N ASN A 49 -14.68 -27.63 -5.81
CA ASN A 49 -15.54 -26.49 -6.12
C ASN A 49 -14.73 -25.35 -6.79
N HIS A 50 -15.43 -24.35 -7.28
CA HIS A 50 -14.83 -23.11 -7.76
C HIS A 50 -15.38 -21.95 -6.93
N ILE A 51 -14.49 -21.14 -6.40
CA ILE A 51 -14.84 -19.89 -5.72
C ILE A 51 -14.70 -18.76 -6.71
N LYS A 52 -15.78 -18.05 -6.98
CA LYS A 52 -15.77 -16.86 -7.82
C LYS A 52 -15.37 -15.64 -7.01
N PHE A 53 -14.38 -14.91 -7.50
CA PHE A 53 -13.94 -13.64 -6.95
C PHE A 53 -14.36 -12.49 -7.87
N ASP A 54 -15.05 -11.52 -7.29
CA ASP A 54 -15.35 -10.23 -7.89
C ASP A 54 -14.50 -9.17 -7.18
N VAL A 55 -13.45 -8.69 -7.84
CA VAL A 55 -12.49 -7.74 -7.25
C VAL A 55 -12.69 -6.35 -7.84
N TYR A 56 -12.88 -5.37 -6.96
CA TYR A 56 -12.99 -3.96 -7.31
C TYR A 56 -11.73 -3.22 -6.85
N ASP A 57 -10.88 -2.78 -7.79
CA ASP A 57 -9.77 -1.89 -7.49
C ASP A 57 -10.20 -0.44 -7.62
N VAL A 58 -10.01 0.32 -6.54
CA VAL A 58 -10.46 1.71 -6.40
C VAL A 58 -9.29 2.62 -6.07
N GLY A 59 -9.27 3.83 -6.62
CA GLY A 59 -8.22 4.80 -6.34
C GLY A 59 -8.16 5.20 -4.86
N GLY A 60 -6.95 5.16 -4.26
CA GLY A 60 -6.71 5.51 -2.85
C GLY A 60 -6.42 6.99 -2.60
N GLN A 61 -6.23 7.81 -3.64
CA GLN A 61 -5.95 9.23 -3.49
C GLN A 61 -7.18 9.99 -2.97
N GLN A 62 -6.96 11.08 -2.25
CA GLN A 62 -8.03 11.84 -1.58
C GLN A 62 -9.21 12.17 -2.51
N GLY A 63 -8.93 12.60 -3.75
CA GLY A 63 -9.97 12.92 -4.74
C GLY A 63 -10.76 11.70 -5.25
N GLU A 64 -10.19 10.49 -5.16
CA GLU A 64 -10.79 9.26 -5.66
C GLU A 64 -11.65 8.54 -4.61
N ARG A 65 -11.43 8.78 -3.32
CA ARG A 65 -12.10 8.08 -2.21
C ARG A 65 -13.63 8.23 -2.20
N LYS A 66 -14.14 9.34 -2.73
CA LYS A 66 -15.59 9.52 -2.91
C LYS A 66 -16.26 8.44 -3.76
N LYS A 67 -15.47 7.73 -4.57
CA LYS A 67 -15.96 6.63 -5.41
C LYS A 67 -16.14 5.33 -4.62
N TRP A 68 -15.50 5.18 -3.45
CA TRP A 68 -15.59 3.98 -2.63
C TRP A 68 -17.02 3.61 -2.25
N ILE A 69 -17.86 4.62 -1.99
CA ILE A 69 -19.27 4.41 -1.65
C ILE A 69 -20.03 3.62 -2.72
N GLN A 70 -19.59 3.68 -3.97
CA GLN A 70 -20.28 3.02 -5.08
C GLN A 70 -20.14 1.49 -5.06
N VAL A 71 -19.14 0.97 -4.34
CA VAL A 71 -18.87 -0.47 -4.23
C VAL A 71 -19.21 -1.03 -2.85
N PHE A 72 -19.45 -0.21 -1.84
CA PHE A 72 -19.66 -0.63 -0.46
C PHE A 72 -20.83 -1.60 -0.27
N ASP A 73 -21.91 -1.43 -1.03
CA ASP A 73 -23.09 -2.29 -0.92
C ASP A 73 -22.90 -3.67 -1.60
N SER A 74 -21.86 -3.82 -2.42
CA SER A 74 -21.62 -5.03 -3.22
C SER A 74 -20.47 -5.90 -2.71
N VAL A 75 -19.69 -5.43 -1.72
CA VAL A 75 -18.49 -6.12 -1.25
C VAL A 75 -18.76 -6.92 0.03
N THR A 76 -18.17 -8.10 0.11
CA THR A 76 -18.19 -8.99 1.30
C THR A 76 -16.93 -8.84 2.16
N ALA A 77 -15.84 -8.36 1.56
CA ALA A 77 -14.58 -8.09 2.25
C ALA A 77 -13.86 -6.91 1.62
N ILE A 78 -13.07 -6.22 2.42
CA ILE A 78 -12.18 -5.12 2.00
C ILE A 78 -10.74 -5.55 2.26
N LEU A 79 -9.90 -5.45 1.24
CA LEU A 79 -8.46 -5.53 1.37
C LEU A 79 -7.91 -4.11 1.55
N PHE A 80 -7.52 -3.77 2.77
CA PHE A 80 -6.92 -2.47 3.06
C PHE A 80 -5.41 -2.61 3.11
N VAL A 81 -4.71 -1.97 2.17
CA VAL A 81 -3.26 -2.11 2.01
C VAL A 81 -2.57 -0.83 2.48
N VAL A 82 -1.67 -0.97 3.48
CA VAL A 82 -0.88 0.13 4.04
C VAL A 82 0.58 -0.02 3.68
N ASP A 83 1.17 1.05 3.13
CA ASP A 83 2.61 1.16 2.88
C ASP A 83 3.34 1.53 4.19
N CYS A 84 3.82 0.53 4.95
CA CYS A 84 4.51 0.76 6.22
C CYS A 84 5.87 1.47 6.03
N SER A 85 6.45 1.41 4.83
CA SER A 85 7.70 2.11 4.54
C SER A 85 7.54 3.63 4.37
N SER A 86 6.29 4.12 4.39
CA SER A 86 6.01 5.56 4.18
C SER A 86 6.04 6.41 5.45
N PHE A 87 6.54 5.87 6.55
CA PHE A 87 6.61 6.53 7.87
C PHE A 87 7.39 7.86 7.85
N ASP A 88 8.40 7.97 6.99
CA ASP A 88 9.26 9.14 6.82
C ASP A 88 8.90 9.99 5.58
N GLN A 89 7.69 9.82 5.04
CA GLN A 89 7.24 10.50 3.84
C GLN A 89 6.02 11.35 4.10
N THR A 90 5.88 12.42 3.33
CA THR A 90 4.71 13.29 3.34
C THR A 90 3.84 13.08 2.09
N LEU A 91 2.62 13.58 2.12
CA LEU A 91 1.74 13.57 0.95
C LEU A 91 2.28 14.53 -0.13
N ARG A 92 1.94 14.24 -1.38
CA ARG A 92 2.24 15.15 -2.49
C ARG A 92 1.37 16.40 -2.45
N GLU A 93 0.12 16.17 -2.08
CA GLU A 93 -0.93 17.17 -2.02
C GLU A 93 -0.80 18.06 -0.78
N ASP A 94 -0.21 17.53 0.29
CA ASP A 94 -0.02 18.20 1.57
C ASP A 94 1.34 17.79 2.17
N PRO A 95 2.39 18.60 1.96
CA PRO A 95 3.74 18.30 2.45
C PRO A 95 3.90 18.28 3.97
N GLU A 96 2.95 18.80 4.73
CA GLU A 96 2.97 18.76 6.19
C GLU A 96 2.35 17.48 6.75
N LYS A 97 1.56 16.77 5.93
CA LYS A 97 0.88 15.56 6.37
C LYS A 97 1.70 14.30 6.11
N ASN A 98 1.97 13.52 7.17
CA ASN A 98 2.65 12.24 7.05
C ASN A 98 1.79 11.20 6.33
N ARG A 99 2.39 10.42 5.42
CA ARG A 99 1.68 9.44 4.59
C ARG A 99 1.17 8.24 5.36
N LEU A 100 1.94 7.76 6.34
CA LEU A 100 1.51 6.62 7.15
C LEU A 100 0.36 7.03 8.08
N LEU A 101 0.46 8.21 8.70
CA LEU A 101 -0.61 8.74 9.52
C LEU A 101 -1.90 8.88 8.71
N GLU A 102 -1.83 9.43 7.52
CA GLU A 102 -3.01 9.54 6.64
C GLU A 102 -3.60 8.18 6.28
N ALA A 103 -2.76 7.17 6.05
CA ALA A 103 -3.23 5.81 5.80
C ALA A 103 -3.97 5.23 7.00
N LEU A 104 -3.50 5.48 8.23
CA LEU A 104 -4.16 5.07 9.47
C LEU A 104 -5.50 5.79 9.68
N GLU A 105 -5.55 7.09 9.44
CA GLU A 105 -6.81 7.86 9.49
C GLU A 105 -7.84 7.35 8.49
N ASN A 106 -7.40 6.98 7.28
CA ASN A 106 -8.28 6.39 6.28
C ASN A 106 -8.76 4.99 6.68
N PHE A 107 -7.88 4.18 7.29
CA PHE A 107 -8.27 2.91 7.85
C PHE A 107 -9.35 3.06 8.93
N ASP A 108 -9.17 4.01 9.84
CA ASP A 108 -10.13 4.33 10.89
C ASP A 108 -11.49 4.75 10.31
N GLN A 109 -11.50 5.57 9.26
CA GLN A 109 -12.72 5.95 8.56
C GLN A 109 -13.44 4.76 7.91
N VAL A 110 -12.70 3.82 7.34
CA VAL A 110 -13.27 2.59 6.77
C VAL A 110 -13.80 1.68 7.87
N TRP A 111 -13.01 1.48 8.93
CA TRP A 111 -13.35 0.63 10.07
C TRP A 111 -14.60 1.10 10.80
N ASN A 112 -14.74 2.40 11.02
CA ASN A 112 -15.88 3.00 11.72
C ASN A 112 -17.05 3.38 10.78
N ASN A 113 -16.98 2.99 9.51
CA ASN A 113 -18.03 3.31 8.56
C ASN A 113 -19.31 2.50 8.82
N ARG A 114 -20.42 3.17 9.04
CA ARG A 114 -21.71 2.53 9.35
C ARG A 114 -22.22 1.59 8.25
N PHE A 115 -21.87 1.84 6.99
CA PHE A 115 -22.28 1.00 5.86
C PHE A 115 -21.43 -0.27 5.75
N LEU A 116 -20.24 -0.28 6.36
CA LEU A 116 -19.29 -1.38 6.32
C LEU A 116 -19.30 -2.23 7.60
N LYS A 117 -20.26 -2.02 8.50
CA LYS A 117 -20.34 -2.69 9.80
C LYS A 117 -20.29 -4.22 9.75
N TYR A 118 -20.76 -4.80 8.66
CA TYR A 118 -20.83 -6.26 8.46
C TYR A 118 -19.86 -6.76 7.39
N VAL A 119 -19.02 -5.88 6.86
CA VAL A 119 -18.00 -6.22 5.87
C VAL A 119 -16.71 -6.58 6.59
N SER A 120 -16.11 -7.71 6.23
CA SER A 120 -14.81 -8.10 6.78
C SER A 120 -13.71 -7.18 6.24
N VAL A 121 -12.79 -6.74 7.12
CA VAL A 121 -11.64 -5.93 6.71
C VAL A 121 -10.37 -6.73 6.95
N LEU A 122 -9.59 -6.94 5.90
CA LEU A 122 -8.25 -7.55 5.96
C LEU A 122 -7.22 -6.43 5.78
N LEU A 123 -6.42 -6.20 6.82
CA LEU A 123 -5.35 -5.20 6.81
C LEU A 123 -4.06 -5.85 6.34
N PHE A 124 -3.51 -5.35 5.25
CA PHE A 124 -2.21 -5.75 4.71
C PHE A 124 -1.17 -4.68 4.98
N ILE A 125 -0.16 -5.03 5.77
CA ILE A 125 1.02 -4.21 6.00
C ILE A 125 2.03 -4.53 4.90
N ASN A 126 2.12 -3.65 3.92
CA ASN A 126 2.89 -3.87 2.69
C ASN A 126 4.21 -3.10 2.70
N LYS A 127 5.14 -3.53 1.86
CA LYS A 127 6.48 -2.97 1.66
C LYS A 127 7.39 -3.10 2.89
N ILE A 128 7.31 -4.21 3.59
CA ILE A 128 8.17 -4.53 4.73
C ILE A 128 9.64 -4.60 4.31
N ASP A 129 9.93 -5.09 3.11
CA ASP A 129 11.24 -5.09 2.47
C ASP A 129 11.85 -3.68 2.39
N VAL A 130 11.08 -2.72 1.92
CA VAL A 130 11.52 -1.31 1.82
C VAL A 130 11.67 -0.68 3.21
N LEU A 131 10.81 -1.03 4.17
CA LEU A 131 10.95 -0.60 5.56
C LEU A 131 12.27 -1.09 6.16
N ALA A 132 12.57 -2.39 5.99
CA ALA A 132 13.81 -3.00 6.47
C ALA A 132 15.06 -2.32 5.86
N GLU A 133 15.05 -2.04 4.54
CA GLU A 133 16.13 -1.28 3.90
C GLU A 133 16.32 0.11 4.51
N LYS A 134 15.24 0.82 4.80
CA LYS A 134 15.31 2.16 5.41
C LYS A 134 15.93 2.12 6.80
N ILE A 135 15.50 1.17 7.63
CA ILE A 135 16.05 0.97 8.98
C ILE A 135 17.54 0.62 8.89
N ALA A 136 17.93 -0.31 8.01
CA ALA A 136 19.34 -0.67 7.80
C ALA A 136 20.21 0.52 7.34
N ARG A 137 19.62 1.51 6.67
CA ARG A 137 20.28 2.77 6.29
C ARG A 137 20.26 3.84 7.39
N GLY A 138 19.82 3.49 8.61
CA GLY A 138 19.80 4.38 9.77
C GLY A 138 18.62 5.35 9.82
N ARG A 139 17.53 5.07 9.07
CA ARG A 139 16.28 5.81 9.29
C ARG A 139 15.62 5.31 10.56
N ASP A 140 15.23 6.23 11.40
CA ASP A 140 14.67 5.92 12.71
C ASP A 140 13.15 6.08 12.69
N ILE A 141 12.45 4.98 13.00
CA ILE A 141 10.99 4.97 13.11
C ILE A 141 10.49 5.75 14.33
N SER A 142 11.36 6.00 15.32
CA SER A 142 11.06 6.84 16.47
C SER A 142 10.76 8.30 16.09
N GLU A 143 11.09 8.72 14.87
CA GLU A 143 10.65 10.02 14.33
C GLU A 143 9.12 10.16 14.38
N LEU A 144 8.36 9.06 14.19
CA LEU A 144 6.89 9.07 14.31
C LEU A 144 6.42 9.31 15.74
N THR A 145 7.08 8.70 16.73
CA THR A 145 6.76 8.91 18.15
C THR A 145 6.99 10.36 18.55
N ASN A 146 8.08 10.96 18.06
CA ASN A 146 8.40 12.36 18.34
C ASN A 146 7.40 13.33 17.69
N LEU A 147 6.93 12.99 16.48
CA LEU A 147 5.98 13.82 15.73
C LEU A 147 4.53 13.62 16.20
N TYR A 148 4.19 12.42 16.65
CA TYR A 148 2.83 12.02 17.00
C TYR A 148 2.77 11.21 18.31
N PRO A 149 3.21 11.78 19.45
CA PRO A 149 3.32 11.05 20.73
C PRO A 149 1.97 10.52 21.24
N ASP A 150 0.89 11.22 20.93
CA ASP A 150 -0.46 10.82 21.35
C ASP A 150 -0.99 9.58 20.59
N ILE A 151 -0.46 9.33 19.39
CA ILE A 151 -0.87 8.20 18.53
C ILE A 151 0.03 7.00 18.75
N PHE A 152 1.32 7.22 19.01
CA PHE A 152 2.35 6.20 19.17
C PHE A 152 3.09 6.34 20.51
N PRO A 153 2.41 6.32 21.67
CA PRO A 153 3.03 6.65 22.96
C PRO A 153 4.17 5.69 23.35
N ASP A 154 4.07 4.41 22.95
CA ASP A 154 5.02 3.37 23.34
C ASP A 154 6.00 2.98 22.21
N PHE A 155 5.90 3.60 21.06
CA PHE A 155 6.66 3.19 19.88
C PHE A 155 8.18 3.43 20.03
N GLY A 156 8.57 4.43 20.82
CA GLY A 156 9.98 4.75 21.10
C GLY A 156 10.75 3.67 21.89
N GLN A 157 10.06 2.66 22.43
CA GLN A 157 10.68 1.53 23.13
C GLN A 157 10.88 0.30 22.23
N PHE A 158 10.23 0.26 21.08
CA PHE A 158 10.35 -0.85 20.14
C PHE A 158 11.44 -0.54 19.10
N VAL A 159 12.64 -1.03 19.36
CA VAL A 159 13.70 -1.11 18.34
C VAL A 159 13.67 -2.54 17.79
N PRO A 160 13.19 -2.77 16.57
CA PRO A 160 13.23 -4.11 15.99
C PRO A 160 14.68 -4.57 15.90
N SER A 161 14.99 -5.73 16.47
CA SER A 161 16.30 -6.34 16.33
C SER A 161 16.49 -6.85 14.88
N GLU A 162 17.73 -7.02 14.43
CA GLU A 162 18.00 -7.62 13.12
C GLU A 162 17.38 -9.02 12.99
N SER A 163 17.22 -9.76 14.11
CA SER A 163 16.55 -11.05 14.15
C SER A 163 15.04 -10.97 13.92
N ASP A 164 14.39 -9.90 14.38
CA ASP A 164 12.94 -9.72 14.16
C ASP A 164 12.66 -9.41 12.69
N ILE A 165 13.53 -8.62 12.05
CA ILE A 165 13.42 -8.29 10.63
C ILE A 165 13.65 -9.54 9.76
N SER A 166 14.63 -10.37 10.09
CA SER A 166 14.91 -11.60 9.34
C SER A 166 13.79 -12.64 9.45
N GLN A 167 13.17 -12.79 10.60
CA GLN A 167 12.02 -13.69 10.77
C GLN A 167 10.79 -13.26 9.94
N PHE A 168 10.59 -11.97 9.75
CA PHE A 168 9.50 -11.45 8.87
C PHE A 168 9.80 -11.63 7.38
N LEU A 169 11.06 -11.73 6.98
CA LEU A 169 11.45 -11.91 5.56
C LEU A 169 11.50 -13.40 5.14
N GLU A 170 11.52 -14.33 6.11
CA GLU A 170 11.55 -15.78 5.86
C GLU A 170 10.14 -16.44 5.94
N ALA A 171 9.13 -15.72 6.36
CA ALA A 171 7.73 -16.18 6.50
C ALA A 171 6.88 -15.79 5.30
#